data_8ef8608c94bf14d9c616d5b64ca72781
#
_entry.id   8ef8608c94bf14d9c616d5b64ca72781
#
_cell.length_a   1.000
_cell.length_b   1.000
_cell.length_c   1.000
_cell.angle_alpha   90.00
_cell.angle_beta   90.00
_cell.angle_gamma   90.00
#
_symmetry.space_group_name_H-M   'P 1'
#
loop_
_entity.id
_entity.type
_entity.pdbx_description
1 polymer ?
#
loop_
_entity_poly.entity_id
_entity_poly.type
_entity_poly.pdbx_seq_one_letter_code
_entity_poly.pdbx_strand_id
1 'polypeptide(L)'
;MIKKMHVYIFFVHLRGMKSKRCDKKRRQTTKQTIQKFLINMKDFVKMTLAVICGLFIMGIVGFILFFGFVGALASLGNETPVIPRSGVLDMNMSKIILAEQGQEINPIAIMQGDETKTIGLWDAVQSIKAAASDPAVQYIFLRPEGLQSGIAQIEELRRALADFRASGKAVVSYIENPTTGAYYLASVADKVYMGNYCGGTSMVTGVGTQLIFLKDLLDKLGVNVQLIRHGKFKSAGEMYIKSSPSAENMLQNQEMINSIWGNLSAEICSSRDITEEKLNSLVDNLTLTTPEDFRSNGLVDELLTKEELRGKLTDLAVESSFSDLKMIPFSDYVMVNASVQKVAKTKVAIIFADGNIVDGDAKEQVAGDRFASIISKVREDASVKAVVLRVSSPGGSVLASEKIKQEIDLLRKEKPVIASYGNYAASGGYWISNSCDKIFSDPSTLTGSIGVFSMIPDFSKTAKDIFHVNVTSVGSNRHSDMYSLTRPLNAQETAYMQKSVNDIYDAFLKNVAEGRDMTTDAVDNIAQGRVWTGSDALKIGLVDEIGTLTDAFRYALTAAGIDESESYSVDCLPKPQTLMEMLLESFGGTTSAFAGTPFSSIEKAFKGWNWETSERTFARMPYIYEIQL
;
A
#
# COMPACT_ATOMS: atom_id res chain seq x y z
N MET A 1 51.01 17.86 5.36
CA MET A 1 52.20 18.53 4.77
C MET A 1 52.64 19.77 5.56
N ILE A 2 51.73 20.56 6.12
CA ILE A 2 52.06 21.82 6.86
C ILE A 2 52.77 21.58 8.23
N LYS A 3 52.49 20.48 8.94
CA LYS A 3 53.14 20.16 10.25
C LYS A 3 54.63 19.73 10.16
N LYS A 4 55.10 19.24 9.02
CA LYS A 4 56.53 18.89 8.85
C LYS A 4 57.39 20.12 8.51
N MET A 5 56.81 21.18 7.98
CA MET A 5 57.56 22.39 7.59
C MET A 5 57.91 23.30 8.79
N HIS A 6 57.08 23.34 9.83
CA HIS A 6 57.34 24.14 11.04
C HIS A 6 58.46 23.54 11.94
N VAL A 7 58.61 22.22 11.95
CA VAL A 7 59.69 21.55 12.71
C VAL A 7 61.03 21.72 12.03
N TYR A 8 61.09 21.82 10.70
CA TYR A 8 62.35 21.99 9.95
C TYR A 8 62.89 23.40 10.05
N ILE A 9 62.09 24.44 10.10
CA ILE A 9 62.47 25.84 10.24
C ILE A 9 63.06 26.09 11.67
N PHE A 10 62.53 25.38 12.67
CA PHE A 10 63.02 25.51 14.05
C PHE A 10 64.47 24.88 14.25
N PHE A 11 64.78 23.84 13.49
CA PHE A 11 66.09 23.18 13.56
C PHE A 11 67.20 23.91 12.76
N VAL A 12 66.91 24.65 11.74
CA VAL A 12 67.89 25.39 10.92
C VAL A 12 68.37 26.66 11.62
N HIS A 13 67.54 27.28 12.48
CA HIS A 13 67.94 28.51 13.22
C HIS A 13 68.90 28.24 14.41
N LEU A 14 69.16 26.99 14.82
CA LEU A 14 70.03 26.62 15.95
C LEU A 14 71.44 26.31 15.54
N ARG A 15 71.83 26.40 14.26
CA ARG A 15 73.20 26.03 13.80
C ARG A 15 74.21 27.17 13.64
N GLY A 16 73.84 28.37 13.94
CA GLY A 16 74.64 29.53 13.59
C GLY A 16 74.95 30.49 14.71
N MET A 17 75.45 30.08 15.93
CA MET A 17 76.11 30.99 16.84
C MET A 17 76.92 30.21 17.90
N LYS A 18 78.21 30.12 17.73
CA LYS A 18 79.18 29.72 18.76
C LYS A 18 79.54 30.91 19.63
N SER A 19 79.14 30.94 20.91
CA SER A 19 79.75 31.73 21.99
C SER A 19 79.53 31.01 23.31
N LYS A 20 80.63 30.64 23.94
CA LYS A 20 80.78 29.70 25.07
C LYS A 20 80.32 30.22 26.44
N ARG A 21 79.67 31.35 26.60
CA ARG A 21 79.30 31.89 27.93
C ARG A 21 77.76 32.12 28.14
N CYS A 22 76.95 31.93 27.13
CA CYS A 22 75.47 32.09 27.21
C CYS A 22 74.73 30.76 27.28
N ASP A 23 75.42 29.64 27.21
CA ASP A 23 74.87 28.32 26.93
C ASP A 23 74.13 27.66 28.11
N LYS A 24 74.50 27.97 29.35
CA LYS A 24 73.91 27.31 30.53
C LYS A 24 72.49 27.84 30.86
N LYS A 25 72.31 29.17 30.74
CA LYS A 25 71.03 29.81 30.99
C LYS A 25 70.02 29.49 29.83
N ARG A 26 70.49 29.46 28.59
CA ARG A 26 69.70 29.15 27.41
C ARG A 26 69.27 27.67 27.41
N ARG A 27 70.15 26.73 27.81
CA ARG A 27 69.79 25.31 27.97
C ARG A 27 68.76 25.05 29.06
N GLN A 28 68.83 25.81 30.19
CA GLN A 28 67.79 25.71 31.24
C GLN A 28 66.44 26.25 30.78
N THR A 29 66.44 27.40 30.09
CA THR A 29 65.19 27.98 29.56
C THR A 29 64.59 27.09 28.48
N THR A 30 65.36 26.52 27.56
CA THR A 30 64.88 25.58 26.53
C THR A 30 64.39 24.28 27.16
N LYS A 31 65.05 23.74 28.19
CA LYS A 31 64.57 22.56 28.93
C LYS A 31 63.25 22.86 29.65
N GLN A 32 63.10 24.00 30.27
CA GLN A 32 61.90 24.42 30.95
C GLN A 32 60.75 24.65 29.95
N THR A 33 61.03 25.21 28.77
CA THR A 33 60.04 25.41 27.70
C THR A 33 59.60 24.06 27.11
N ILE A 34 60.53 23.15 26.84
CA ILE A 34 60.19 21.79 26.35
C ILE A 34 59.44 21.02 27.44
N GLN A 35 59.78 21.13 28.69
CA GLN A 35 59.08 20.46 29.79
C GLN A 35 57.70 21.01 30.00
N LYS A 36 57.45 22.34 29.89
CA LYS A 36 56.14 22.96 29.88
C LYS A 36 55.32 22.53 28.65
N PHE A 37 55.90 22.45 27.45
CA PHE A 37 55.28 21.98 26.25
C PHE A 37 54.84 20.52 26.37
N LEU A 38 55.69 19.64 26.92
CA LEU A 38 55.39 18.24 27.17
C LEU A 38 54.30 18.04 28.23
N ILE A 39 54.27 18.88 29.28
CA ILE A 39 53.20 18.87 30.28
C ILE A 39 51.87 19.30 29.65
N ASN A 40 51.86 20.42 28.91
CA ASN A 40 50.66 20.89 28.21
C ASN A 40 50.17 19.89 27.16
N MET A 41 51.05 19.17 26.47
CA MET A 41 50.70 18.13 25.53
C MET A 41 50.11 16.88 26.22
N LYS A 42 50.64 16.50 27.41
CA LYS A 42 50.04 15.45 28.23
C LYS A 42 48.65 15.82 28.73
N ASP A 43 48.47 17.07 29.14
CA ASP A 43 47.16 17.54 29.62
C ASP A 43 46.15 17.67 28.45
N PHE A 44 46.61 18.14 27.28
CA PHE A 44 45.81 18.13 26.07
C PHE A 44 45.35 16.72 25.67
N VAL A 45 46.26 15.73 25.67
CA VAL A 45 45.92 14.33 25.38
C VAL A 45 44.97 13.76 26.41
N LYS A 46 45.15 14.06 27.71
CA LYS A 46 44.22 13.64 28.77
C LYS A 46 42.83 14.25 28.58
N MET A 47 42.73 15.55 28.28
CA MET A 47 41.47 16.21 28.02
C MET A 47 40.77 15.65 26.78
N THR A 48 41.51 15.42 25.70
CA THR A 48 40.98 14.82 24.49
C THR A 48 40.45 13.40 24.74
N LEU A 49 41.23 12.58 25.47
CA LEU A 49 40.79 11.24 25.89
C LEU A 49 39.54 11.29 26.79
N ALA A 50 39.51 12.23 27.76
CA ALA A 50 38.34 12.40 28.62
C ALA A 50 37.08 12.78 27.85
N VAL A 51 37.21 13.67 26.84
CA VAL A 51 36.09 14.03 25.95
C VAL A 51 35.63 12.83 25.10
N ILE A 52 36.57 12.08 24.53
CA ILE A 52 36.24 10.87 23.75
C ILE A 52 35.55 9.82 24.64
N CYS A 53 36.10 9.58 25.85
CA CYS A 53 35.46 8.67 26.81
C CYS A 53 34.07 9.17 27.25
N GLY A 54 33.90 10.47 27.47
CA GLY A 54 32.63 11.08 27.80
C GLY A 54 31.59 10.91 26.69
N LEU A 55 31.98 11.15 25.43
CA LEU A 55 31.13 10.93 24.27
C LEU A 55 30.76 9.45 24.10
N PHE A 56 31.71 8.55 24.33
CA PHE A 56 31.50 7.11 24.28
C PHE A 56 30.54 6.62 25.37
N ILE A 57 30.70 7.11 26.61
CA ILE A 57 29.77 6.80 27.72
C ILE A 57 28.40 7.38 27.44
N MET A 58 28.31 8.62 26.95
CA MET A 58 27.03 9.23 26.56
C MET A 58 26.36 8.43 25.43
N GLY A 59 27.13 7.93 24.46
CA GLY A 59 26.64 7.04 23.41
C GLY A 59 26.07 5.73 23.97
N ILE A 60 26.78 5.09 24.91
CA ILE A 60 26.30 3.86 25.57
C ILE A 60 25.04 4.12 26.40
N VAL A 61 25.02 5.19 27.19
CA VAL A 61 23.83 5.56 27.99
C VAL A 61 22.65 5.88 27.07
N GLY A 62 22.87 6.65 26.02
CA GLY A 62 21.86 6.92 24.99
C GLY A 62 21.33 5.64 24.33
N PHE A 63 22.23 4.71 24.02
CA PHE A 63 21.89 3.40 23.47
C PHE A 63 21.03 2.57 24.44
N ILE A 64 21.43 2.47 25.71
CA ILE A 64 20.68 1.74 26.75
C ILE A 64 19.29 2.38 26.97
N LEU A 65 19.23 3.72 27.04
CA LEU A 65 17.96 4.44 27.20
C LEU A 65 17.06 4.24 25.96
N PHE A 66 17.63 4.27 24.77
CA PHE A 66 16.89 4.04 23.52
C PHE A 66 16.34 2.62 23.46
N PHE A 67 17.18 1.59 23.69
CA PHE A 67 16.70 0.20 23.66
C PHE A 67 15.79 -0.13 24.85
N GLY A 68 16.02 0.48 26.01
CA GLY A 68 15.11 0.39 27.16
C GLY A 68 13.74 1.00 26.85
N PHE A 69 13.71 2.15 26.18
CA PHE A 69 12.50 2.82 25.72
C PHE A 69 11.78 2.00 24.64
N VAL A 70 12.50 1.51 23.62
CA VAL A 70 11.94 0.63 22.57
C VAL A 70 11.41 -0.68 23.19
N GLY A 71 12.12 -1.27 24.14
CA GLY A 71 11.67 -2.46 24.86
C GLY A 71 10.39 -2.22 25.68
N ALA A 72 10.31 -1.06 26.35
CA ALA A 72 9.09 -0.65 27.08
C ALA A 72 7.90 -0.43 26.14
N LEU A 73 8.13 0.21 24.98
CA LEU A 73 7.10 0.39 23.94
C LEU A 73 6.66 -0.94 23.33
N ALA A 74 7.59 -1.84 23.06
CA ALA A 74 7.27 -3.18 22.55
C ALA A 74 6.46 -4.00 23.56
N SER A 75 6.69 -3.81 24.88
CA SER A 75 5.91 -4.49 25.92
C SER A 75 4.48 -3.95 26.04
N LEU A 76 4.25 -2.68 25.76
CA LEU A 76 2.89 -2.08 25.75
C LEU A 76 2.01 -2.61 24.61
N GLY A 77 2.62 -3.06 23.49
CA GLY A 77 1.89 -3.64 22.35
C GLY A 77 1.63 -5.15 22.45
N ASN A 78 2.21 -5.84 23.42
CA ASN A 78 2.18 -7.30 23.54
C ASN A 78 1.15 -7.86 24.55
N GLU A 79 0.35 -7.01 25.20
CA GLU A 79 -0.72 -7.52 26.03
C GLU A 79 -1.87 -8.03 25.15
N THR A 80 -2.07 -9.35 25.14
CA THR A 80 -3.24 -9.95 24.47
C THR A 80 -4.50 -9.49 25.18
N PRO A 81 -5.44 -8.84 24.48
CA PRO A 81 -6.69 -8.40 25.05
C PRO A 81 -7.47 -9.58 25.64
N VAL A 82 -8.16 -9.35 26.75
CA VAL A 82 -9.03 -10.36 27.36
C VAL A 82 -10.44 -10.17 26.79
N ILE A 83 -10.90 -11.15 26.03
CA ILE A 83 -12.27 -11.17 25.50
C ILE A 83 -13.23 -11.58 26.64
N PRO A 84 -14.30 -10.81 26.94
CA PRO A 84 -15.32 -11.19 27.89
C PRO A 84 -16.09 -12.43 27.43
N ARG A 85 -16.70 -13.15 28.38
CA ARG A 85 -17.47 -14.39 28.09
C ARG A 85 -18.75 -14.14 27.28
N SER A 86 -19.25 -12.92 27.27
CA SER A 86 -20.41 -12.47 26.49
C SER A 86 -20.27 -10.98 26.23
N GLY A 87 -20.56 -10.53 25.01
CA GLY A 87 -20.50 -9.13 24.64
C GLY A 87 -20.87 -8.88 23.20
N VAL A 88 -20.83 -7.62 22.82
CA VAL A 88 -21.14 -7.09 21.48
C VAL A 88 -19.85 -6.77 20.77
N LEU A 89 -19.66 -7.32 19.57
CA LEU A 89 -18.49 -7.02 18.75
C LEU A 89 -18.64 -5.63 18.12
N ASP A 90 -17.87 -4.67 18.63
CA ASP A 90 -17.92 -3.26 18.21
C ASP A 90 -16.97 -3.01 17.02
N MET A 91 -17.54 -2.94 15.83
CA MET A 91 -16.83 -2.63 14.58
C MET A 91 -16.87 -1.12 14.28
N ASN A 92 -16.02 -0.36 14.96
CA ASN A 92 -15.87 1.07 14.71
C ASN A 92 -14.80 1.32 13.62
N MET A 93 -15.25 1.55 12.40
CA MET A 93 -14.34 1.70 11.24
C MET A 93 -13.52 2.99 11.27
N SER A 94 -13.91 4.01 12.07
CA SER A 94 -13.07 5.21 12.24
C SER A 94 -11.76 4.94 13.00
N LYS A 95 -11.67 3.81 13.71
CA LYS A 95 -10.50 3.36 14.46
C LYS A 95 -9.71 2.25 13.77
N ILE A 96 -10.08 1.90 12.53
CA ILE A 96 -9.53 0.77 11.81
C ILE A 96 -9.17 1.20 10.39
N ILE A 97 -7.92 0.89 9.99
CA ILE A 97 -7.52 0.86 8.59
C ILE A 97 -7.51 -0.61 8.16
N LEU A 98 -8.32 -0.95 7.16
CA LEU A 98 -8.34 -2.29 6.59
C LEU A 98 -7.36 -2.34 5.42
N ALA A 99 -6.31 -3.14 5.54
CA ALA A 99 -5.25 -3.31 4.55
C ALA A 99 -5.18 -4.78 4.07
N GLU A 100 -4.42 -5.07 3.04
CA GLU A 100 -4.20 -6.46 2.60
C GLU A 100 -3.52 -7.28 3.70
N GLN A 101 -2.52 -6.70 4.37
CA GLN A 101 -1.87 -7.30 5.55
C GLN A 101 -1.92 -6.35 6.74
N GLY A 102 -2.11 -6.90 7.93
CA GLY A 102 -2.03 -6.16 9.18
C GLY A 102 -0.60 -5.67 9.44
N GLN A 103 -0.48 -4.58 10.17
CA GLN A 103 0.81 -4.04 10.61
C GLN A 103 0.90 -4.12 12.13
N GLU A 104 2.12 -4.30 12.64
CA GLU A 104 2.35 -4.13 14.08
C GLU A 104 2.01 -2.70 14.52
N ILE A 105 1.54 -2.58 15.74
CA ILE A 105 1.13 -1.30 16.33
C ILE A 105 2.31 -0.32 16.27
N ASN A 106 2.09 0.86 15.68
CA ASN A 106 3.07 1.93 15.65
C ASN A 106 3.05 2.72 16.98
N PRO A 107 4.03 2.54 17.88
CA PRO A 107 4.03 3.21 19.17
C PRO A 107 4.19 4.73 19.06
N ILE A 108 4.79 5.22 17.98
CA ILE A 108 4.94 6.67 17.74
C ILE A 108 3.57 7.28 17.42
N ALA A 109 2.74 6.59 16.62
CA ALA A 109 1.37 7.01 16.35
C ALA A 109 0.52 7.06 17.63
N ILE A 110 0.64 6.04 18.50
CA ILE A 110 -0.03 6.02 19.83
C ILE A 110 0.42 7.21 20.68
N MET A 111 1.72 7.49 20.74
CA MET A 111 2.23 8.66 21.48
C MET A 111 1.72 9.99 20.94
N GLN A 112 1.36 10.06 19.65
CA GLN A 112 0.72 11.20 19.01
C GLN A 112 -0.80 11.26 19.21
N GLY A 113 -1.36 10.28 19.93
CA GLY A 113 -2.81 10.16 20.19
C GLY A 113 -3.58 9.51 19.04
N ASP A 114 -2.91 8.89 18.08
CA ASP A 114 -3.56 8.09 17.04
C ASP A 114 -3.82 6.67 17.59
N GLU A 115 -5.09 6.36 17.79
CA GLU A 115 -5.56 5.05 18.24
C GLU A 115 -5.93 4.11 17.07
N THR A 116 -5.70 4.53 15.82
CA THR A 116 -6.08 3.78 14.64
C THR A 116 -5.20 2.53 14.48
N LYS A 117 -5.83 1.37 14.29
CA LYS A 117 -5.13 0.09 14.11
C LYS A 117 -5.25 -0.39 12.67
N THR A 118 -4.15 -0.79 12.06
CA THR A 118 -4.15 -1.42 10.74
C THR A 118 -4.35 -2.92 10.87
N ILE A 119 -5.46 -3.43 10.34
CA ILE A 119 -5.87 -4.83 10.39
C ILE A 119 -5.78 -5.44 9.00
N GLY A 120 -5.24 -6.65 8.89
CA GLY A 120 -5.24 -7.40 7.64
C GLY A 120 -6.64 -7.89 7.27
N LEU A 121 -6.99 -7.79 5.99
CA LEU A 121 -8.28 -8.23 5.48
C LEU A 121 -8.54 -9.71 5.77
N TRP A 122 -7.54 -10.57 5.53
CA TRP A 122 -7.63 -11.99 5.84
C TRP A 122 -8.00 -12.24 7.30
N ASP A 123 -7.27 -11.61 8.23
CA ASP A 123 -7.49 -11.77 9.67
C ASP A 123 -8.85 -11.22 10.10
N ALA A 124 -9.28 -10.09 9.52
CA ALA A 124 -10.59 -9.51 9.75
C ALA A 124 -11.72 -10.45 9.33
N VAL A 125 -11.68 -10.97 8.10
CA VAL A 125 -12.68 -11.88 7.55
C VAL A 125 -12.73 -13.20 8.33
N GLN A 126 -11.55 -13.81 8.64
CA GLN A 126 -11.50 -15.03 9.45
C GLN A 126 -12.03 -14.80 10.87
N SER A 127 -11.81 -13.62 11.45
CA SER A 127 -12.33 -13.28 12.78
C SER A 127 -13.86 -13.10 12.76
N ILE A 128 -14.44 -12.50 11.73
CA ILE A 128 -15.90 -12.43 11.57
C ILE A 128 -16.49 -13.86 11.42
N LYS A 129 -15.83 -14.71 10.63
CA LYS A 129 -16.23 -16.13 10.49
C LYS A 129 -16.16 -16.88 11.84
N ALA A 130 -15.11 -16.65 12.64
CA ALA A 130 -15.00 -17.22 13.99
C ALA A 130 -16.11 -16.69 14.92
N ALA A 131 -16.39 -15.38 14.88
CA ALA A 131 -17.42 -14.74 15.68
C ALA A 131 -18.82 -15.31 15.42
N ALA A 132 -19.10 -15.80 14.22
CA ALA A 132 -20.36 -16.44 13.86
C ALA A 132 -20.68 -17.65 14.74
N SER A 133 -19.67 -18.43 15.13
CA SER A 133 -19.80 -19.61 16.00
C SER A 133 -19.36 -19.39 17.45
N ASP A 134 -18.76 -18.25 17.78
CA ASP A 134 -18.25 -17.95 19.12
C ASP A 134 -19.40 -17.52 20.06
N PRO A 135 -19.72 -18.28 21.14
CA PRO A 135 -20.76 -17.92 22.07
C PRO A 135 -20.47 -16.61 22.83
N ALA A 136 -19.22 -16.14 22.88
CA ALA A 136 -18.86 -14.86 23.49
C ALA A 136 -19.37 -13.65 22.70
N VAL A 137 -19.64 -13.81 21.41
CA VAL A 137 -20.15 -12.74 20.54
C VAL A 137 -21.67 -12.90 20.38
N GLN A 138 -22.42 -11.96 20.94
CA GLN A 138 -23.88 -11.94 20.84
C GLN A 138 -24.36 -11.44 19.48
N TYR A 139 -23.86 -10.28 19.05
CA TYR A 139 -24.12 -9.66 17.75
C TYR A 139 -22.99 -8.72 17.35
N ILE A 140 -22.98 -8.23 16.11
CA ILE A 140 -22.06 -7.19 15.65
C ILE A 140 -22.77 -5.83 15.70
N PHE A 141 -22.12 -4.83 16.32
CA PHE A 141 -22.47 -3.42 16.23
C PHE A 141 -21.51 -2.71 15.27
N LEU A 142 -22.01 -2.37 14.09
CA LEU A 142 -21.25 -1.79 12.99
C LEU A 142 -21.38 -0.27 12.95
N ARG A 143 -20.26 0.45 13.02
CA ARG A 143 -20.15 1.90 12.80
C ARG A 143 -19.20 2.13 11.62
N PRO A 144 -19.75 2.24 10.40
CA PRO A 144 -18.95 2.22 9.16
C PRO A 144 -18.29 3.55 8.82
N GLU A 145 -18.65 4.64 9.47
CA GLU A 145 -18.11 5.98 9.19
C GLU A 145 -16.63 6.07 9.53
N GLY A 146 -15.90 6.86 8.73
CA GLY A 146 -14.44 6.97 8.83
C GLY A 146 -13.69 5.77 8.24
N LEU A 147 -14.38 4.91 7.49
CA LEU A 147 -13.81 3.77 6.78
C LEU A 147 -12.65 4.18 5.87
N GLN A 148 -11.50 3.58 6.12
CA GLN A 148 -10.29 3.75 5.31
C GLN A 148 -9.91 2.39 4.72
N SER A 149 -10.32 2.16 3.48
CA SER A 149 -10.09 0.89 2.78
C SER A 149 -10.34 1.07 1.29
N GLY A 150 -9.78 0.17 0.49
CA GLY A 150 -10.13 0.07 -0.93
C GLY A 150 -11.47 -0.63 -1.15
N ILE A 151 -12.04 -0.42 -2.33
CA ILE A 151 -13.41 -0.86 -2.63
C ILE A 151 -13.57 -2.39 -2.59
N ALA A 152 -12.64 -3.15 -3.15
CA ALA A 152 -12.69 -4.62 -3.13
C ALA A 152 -12.62 -5.17 -1.69
N GLN A 153 -11.81 -4.54 -0.83
CA GLN A 153 -11.73 -4.90 0.58
C GLN A 153 -13.05 -4.64 1.32
N ILE A 154 -13.76 -3.57 0.97
CA ILE A 154 -15.09 -3.26 1.52
C ILE A 154 -16.12 -4.29 1.04
N GLU A 155 -16.06 -4.70 -0.22
CA GLU A 155 -16.91 -5.77 -0.78
C GLU A 155 -16.68 -7.09 -0.05
N GLU A 156 -15.43 -7.50 0.19
CA GLU A 156 -15.12 -8.70 0.96
C GLU A 156 -15.60 -8.62 2.41
N LEU A 157 -15.39 -7.47 3.07
CA LEU A 157 -15.86 -7.25 4.44
C LEU A 157 -17.40 -7.32 4.52
N ARG A 158 -18.10 -6.69 3.56
CA ARG A 158 -19.55 -6.75 3.45
C ARG A 158 -20.06 -8.19 3.29
N ARG A 159 -19.40 -8.98 2.44
CA ARG A 159 -19.74 -10.40 2.23
C ARG A 159 -19.54 -11.21 3.52
N ALA A 160 -18.45 -10.98 4.26
CA ALA A 160 -18.21 -11.61 5.55
C ALA A 160 -19.31 -11.27 6.58
N LEU A 161 -19.80 -10.03 6.58
CA LEU A 161 -20.93 -9.61 7.43
C LEU A 161 -22.25 -10.27 7.01
N ALA A 162 -22.49 -10.43 5.71
CA ALA A 162 -23.65 -11.17 5.20
C ALA A 162 -23.62 -12.65 5.64
N ASP A 163 -22.44 -13.30 5.55
CA ASP A 163 -22.23 -14.66 6.05
C ASP A 163 -22.42 -14.78 7.56
N PHE A 164 -21.97 -13.77 8.32
CA PHE A 164 -22.21 -13.70 9.76
C PHE A 164 -23.71 -13.65 10.07
N ARG A 165 -24.48 -12.85 9.34
CA ARG A 165 -25.96 -12.80 9.47
C ARG A 165 -26.61 -14.15 9.16
N ALA A 166 -26.12 -14.85 8.12
CA ALA A 166 -26.60 -16.17 7.76
C ALA A 166 -26.39 -17.23 8.88
N SER A 167 -25.49 -16.99 9.84
CA SER A 167 -25.35 -17.83 11.03
C SER A 167 -26.49 -17.70 12.04
N GLY A 168 -27.37 -16.71 11.89
CA GLY A 168 -28.48 -16.41 12.79
C GLY A 168 -28.16 -15.37 13.85
N LYS A 169 -26.95 -14.79 13.87
CA LYS A 169 -26.56 -13.65 14.72
C LYS A 169 -26.80 -12.34 13.98
N ALA A 170 -27.22 -11.30 14.71
CA ALA A 170 -27.59 -10.02 14.11
C ALA A 170 -26.37 -9.15 13.82
N VAL A 171 -26.45 -8.36 12.74
CA VAL A 171 -25.62 -7.19 12.50
C VAL A 171 -26.50 -5.96 12.62
N VAL A 172 -26.13 -5.04 13.50
CA VAL A 172 -26.82 -3.75 13.71
C VAL A 172 -25.86 -2.64 13.33
N SER A 173 -26.27 -1.78 12.40
CA SER A 173 -25.46 -0.63 11.99
C SER A 173 -26.02 0.67 12.52
N TYR A 174 -25.13 1.61 12.84
CA TYR A 174 -25.48 2.99 13.20
C TYR A 174 -24.62 3.98 12.40
N ILE A 175 -25.31 4.96 11.81
CA ILE A 175 -24.71 6.01 11.00
C ILE A 175 -25.21 7.39 11.43
N GLU A 176 -24.41 8.43 11.18
CA GLU A 176 -24.80 9.83 11.41
C GLU A 176 -24.64 10.68 10.15
N ASN A 177 -23.49 10.57 9.46
CA ASN A 177 -23.14 11.32 8.25
C ASN A 177 -22.48 10.38 7.22
N PRO A 178 -23.22 9.45 6.63
CA PRO A 178 -22.62 8.43 5.79
C PRO A 178 -22.10 8.99 4.45
N THR A 179 -20.91 8.51 4.05
CA THR A 179 -20.46 8.51 2.65
C THR A 179 -21.12 7.36 1.89
N THR A 180 -20.98 7.33 0.56
CA THR A 180 -21.46 6.21 -0.27
C THR A 180 -20.90 4.88 0.22
N GLY A 181 -19.58 4.78 0.47
CA GLY A 181 -18.94 3.56 0.94
C GLY A 181 -19.36 3.15 2.36
N ALA A 182 -19.51 4.13 3.27
CA ALA A 182 -20.02 3.85 4.62
C ALA A 182 -21.47 3.35 4.58
N TYR A 183 -22.33 3.95 3.75
CA TYR A 183 -23.71 3.50 3.59
C TYR A 183 -23.78 2.13 2.91
N TYR A 184 -22.95 1.88 1.89
CA TYR A 184 -22.84 0.57 1.25
C TYR A 184 -22.54 -0.52 2.29
N LEU A 185 -21.58 -0.29 3.18
CA LEU A 185 -21.27 -1.25 4.23
C LEU A 185 -22.39 -1.33 5.28
N ALA A 186 -23.00 -0.19 5.68
CA ALA A 186 -24.12 -0.17 6.62
C ALA A 186 -25.34 -0.98 6.14
N SER A 187 -25.62 -0.90 4.83
CA SER A 187 -26.84 -1.46 4.24
C SER A 187 -26.94 -2.98 4.32
N VAL A 188 -25.83 -3.69 4.60
CA VAL A 188 -25.83 -5.15 4.81
C VAL A 188 -26.47 -5.55 6.14
N ALA A 189 -26.59 -4.65 7.12
CA ALA A 189 -27.07 -4.95 8.46
C ALA A 189 -28.56 -5.35 8.48
N ASP A 190 -28.95 -6.14 9.49
CA ASP A 190 -30.36 -6.50 9.76
C ASP A 190 -31.17 -5.28 10.16
N LYS A 191 -30.53 -4.34 10.87
CA LYS A 191 -31.08 -3.03 11.24
C LYS A 191 -30.05 -1.95 10.97
N VAL A 192 -30.46 -0.92 10.25
CA VAL A 192 -29.68 0.30 10.03
C VAL A 192 -30.36 1.44 10.77
N TYR A 193 -29.73 1.89 11.84
CA TYR A 193 -30.17 3.06 12.60
C TYR A 193 -29.41 4.30 12.18
N MET A 194 -30.07 5.45 12.23
CA MET A 194 -29.43 6.74 11.93
C MET A 194 -29.66 7.72 13.08
N GLY A 195 -28.66 8.53 13.37
CA GLY A 195 -28.77 9.58 14.38
C GLY A 195 -29.83 10.62 14.01
N ASN A 196 -30.72 10.91 14.96
CA ASN A 196 -31.76 11.92 14.77
C ASN A 196 -31.21 13.32 15.10
N TYR A 197 -30.26 13.78 14.28
CA TYR A 197 -29.62 15.08 14.46
C TYR A 197 -29.84 15.97 13.24
N CYS A 198 -30.10 17.26 13.47
CA CYS A 198 -30.09 18.25 12.39
C CYS A 198 -28.66 18.75 12.18
N GLY A 199 -28.32 19.05 10.92
CA GLY A 199 -27.04 19.63 10.55
C GLY A 199 -25.95 18.64 10.15
N GLY A 200 -26.23 17.35 10.09
CA GLY A 200 -25.39 16.37 9.43
C GLY A 200 -25.40 16.57 7.91
N THR A 201 -24.30 16.27 7.25
CA THR A 201 -24.21 16.33 5.78
C THR A 201 -23.96 14.93 5.25
N SER A 202 -24.99 14.32 4.67
CA SER A 202 -24.84 13.06 3.94
C SER A 202 -24.02 13.28 2.67
N MET A 203 -23.11 12.36 2.40
CA MET A 203 -22.30 12.32 1.18
C MET A 203 -22.56 11.04 0.37
N VAL A 204 -23.78 10.54 0.40
CA VAL A 204 -24.22 9.43 -0.47
C VAL A 204 -24.51 10.01 -1.85
N THR A 205 -23.47 10.17 -2.63
CA THR A 205 -23.47 10.89 -3.92
C THR A 205 -23.04 10.02 -5.10
N GLY A 206 -22.97 8.70 -4.90
CA GLY A 206 -22.49 7.76 -5.92
C GLY A 206 -20.98 7.59 -5.88
N VAL A 207 -20.40 7.22 -7.02
CA VAL A 207 -18.97 6.91 -7.19
C VAL A 207 -18.38 7.90 -8.19
N GLY A 208 -17.23 8.50 -7.86
CA GLY A 208 -16.56 9.45 -8.73
C GLY A 208 -15.04 9.35 -8.66
N THR A 209 -14.38 9.93 -9.66
CA THR A 209 -12.91 10.11 -9.65
C THR A 209 -12.55 11.41 -10.35
N GLN A 210 -11.42 12.00 -9.97
CA GLN A 210 -10.88 13.19 -10.60
C GLN A 210 -9.58 12.85 -11.32
N LEU A 211 -9.47 13.28 -12.58
CA LEU A 211 -8.27 13.13 -13.39
C LEU A 211 -7.47 14.43 -13.35
N ILE A 212 -6.22 14.36 -12.88
CA ILE A 212 -5.32 15.52 -12.75
C ILE A 212 -4.40 15.56 -13.97
N PHE A 213 -4.21 16.76 -14.55
CA PHE A 213 -3.31 17.01 -15.67
C PHE A 213 -2.27 18.06 -15.29
N LEU A 214 -1.00 17.70 -15.44
CA LEU A 214 0.14 18.50 -15.00
C LEU A 214 0.90 19.18 -16.14
N LYS A 215 0.46 18.99 -17.40
CA LYS A 215 1.19 19.51 -18.57
C LYS A 215 1.44 21.01 -18.48
N ASP A 216 0.43 21.80 -18.15
CA ASP A 216 0.58 23.26 -18.13
C ASP A 216 1.51 23.73 -17.01
N LEU A 217 1.57 23.00 -15.89
CA LEU A 217 2.54 23.22 -14.82
C LEU A 217 3.95 22.86 -15.29
N LEU A 218 4.11 21.71 -15.93
CA LEU A 218 5.41 21.24 -16.44
C LEU A 218 5.96 22.17 -17.53
N ASP A 219 5.10 22.65 -18.42
CA ASP A 219 5.48 23.64 -19.44
C ASP A 219 6.03 24.93 -18.79
N LYS A 220 5.39 25.44 -17.72
CA LYS A 220 5.89 26.61 -16.96
C LYS A 220 7.23 26.35 -16.28
N LEU A 221 7.46 25.11 -15.84
CA LEU A 221 8.73 24.69 -15.25
C LEU A 221 9.79 24.31 -16.29
N GLY A 222 9.48 24.42 -17.58
CA GLY A 222 10.39 24.07 -18.66
C GLY A 222 10.67 22.56 -18.78
N VAL A 223 9.78 21.73 -18.22
CA VAL A 223 9.88 20.26 -18.29
C VAL A 223 9.04 19.75 -19.45
N ASN A 224 9.68 19.02 -20.37
CA ASN A 224 8.98 18.31 -21.43
C ASN A 224 9.00 16.79 -21.16
N VAL A 225 7.93 16.08 -21.50
CA VAL A 225 7.82 14.64 -21.32
C VAL A 225 7.59 13.97 -22.67
N GLN A 226 8.47 13.07 -23.04
CA GLN A 226 8.27 12.21 -24.22
C GLN A 226 7.63 10.90 -23.76
N LEU A 227 6.37 10.70 -24.12
CA LEU A 227 5.61 9.50 -23.85
C LEU A 227 5.66 8.57 -25.07
N ILE A 228 6.14 7.37 -24.88
CA ILE A 228 6.20 6.29 -25.87
C ILE A 228 5.33 5.16 -25.35
N ARG A 229 4.28 4.77 -26.07
CA ARG A 229 3.30 3.79 -25.58
C ARG A 229 2.77 2.91 -26.69
N HIS A 230 2.25 1.74 -26.30
CA HIS A 230 1.41 0.90 -27.14
C HIS A 230 0.03 0.72 -26.49
N GLY A 231 -1.02 0.87 -27.30
CA GLY A 231 -2.42 0.75 -26.87
C GLY A 231 -3.14 2.09 -26.71
N LYS A 232 -4.31 2.19 -27.33
CA LYS A 232 -5.11 3.44 -27.38
C LYS A 232 -5.70 3.82 -26.01
N PHE A 233 -5.94 2.83 -25.14
CA PHE A 233 -6.44 3.02 -23.78
C PHE A 233 -5.32 3.13 -22.73
N LYS A 234 -4.04 2.92 -23.09
CA LYS A 234 -2.93 3.10 -22.15
C LYS A 234 -2.70 4.59 -21.90
N SER A 235 -3.59 5.19 -21.12
CA SER A 235 -3.59 6.61 -20.78
C SER A 235 -2.56 6.99 -19.70
N ALA A 236 -1.77 6.01 -19.21
CA ALA A 236 -0.62 6.29 -18.36
C ALA A 236 0.29 7.32 -19.03
N GLY A 237 0.61 8.38 -18.31
CA GLY A 237 1.42 9.48 -18.82
C GLY A 237 0.64 10.58 -19.56
N GLU A 238 -0.63 10.44 -19.90
CA GLU A 238 -1.42 11.54 -20.48
C GLU A 238 -1.45 12.76 -19.56
N MET A 239 -1.49 12.55 -18.25
CA MET A 239 -1.46 13.62 -17.26
C MET A 239 -0.24 14.54 -17.38
N TYR A 240 0.86 14.07 -17.97
CA TYR A 240 2.10 14.84 -18.13
C TYR A 240 2.23 15.51 -19.50
N ILE A 241 1.47 15.04 -20.51
CA ILE A 241 1.61 15.51 -21.90
C ILE A 241 0.35 16.14 -22.48
N LYS A 242 -0.76 16.12 -21.72
CA LYS A 242 -2.04 16.71 -22.13
C LYS A 242 -2.60 17.58 -20.99
N SER A 243 -3.44 18.57 -21.35
CA SER A 243 -4.16 19.42 -20.38
C SER A 243 -5.59 18.91 -20.12
N SER A 244 -6.01 17.84 -20.82
CA SER A 244 -7.31 17.18 -20.68
C SER A 244 -7.24 15.73 -21.16
N PRO A 245 -8.16 14.85 -20.73
CA PRO A 245 -8.13 13.43 -21.13
C PRO A 245 -8.44 13.26 -22.62
N SER A 246 -7.91 12.17 -23.22
CA SER A 246 -8.35 11.71 -24.54
C SER A 246 -9.78 11.13 -24.46
N ALA A 247 -10.41 10.96 -25.63
CA ALA A 247 -11.73 10.35 -25.72
C ALA A 247 -11.74 8.92 -25.16
N GLU A 248 -10.69 8.14 -25.47
CA GLU A 248 -10.51 6.77 -24.97
C GLU A 248 -10.33 6.75 -23.44
N ASN A 249 -9.58 7.72 -22.91
CA ASN A 249 -9.39 7.86 -21.46
C ASN A 249 -10.70 8.21 -20.75
N MET A 250 -11.49 9.16 -21.31
CA MET A 250 -12.81 9.48 -20.78
C MET A 250 -13.77 8.29 -20.84
N LEU A 251 -13.82 7.59 -21.98
CA LEU A 251 -14.69 6.42 -22.16
C LEU A 251 -14.38 5.33 -21.13
N GLN A 252 -13.12 4.94 -20.99
CA GLN A 252 -12.73 3.89 -20.07
C GLN A 252 -13.03 4.27 -18.60
N ASN A 253 -12.79 5.52 -18.21
CA ASN A 253 -13.10 5.97 -16.84
C ASN A 253 -14.62 6.00 -16.58
N GLN A 254 -15.42 6.46 -17.55
CA GLN A 254 -16.88 6.47 -17.40
C GLN A 254 -17.44 5.05 -17.27
N GLU A 255 -17.00 4.13 -18.11
CA GLU A 255 -17.44 2.72 -18.04
C GLU A 255 -17.02 2.06 -16.74
N MET A 256 -15.79 2.29 -16.28
CA MET A 256 -15.26 1.79 -15.02
C MET A 256 -16.11 2.30 -13.82
N ILE A 257 -16.37 3.61 -13.75
CA ILE A 257 -17.17 4.21 -12.67
C ILE A 257 -18.62 3.70 -12.72
N ASN A 258 -19.21 3.56 -13.91
CA ASN A 258 -20.56 3.01 -14.06
C ASN A 258 -20.61 1.55 -13.60
N SER A 259 -19.60 0.74 -13.92
CA SER A 259 -19.54 -0.66 -13.50
C SER A 259 -19.42 -0.79 -11.98
N ILE A 260 -18.56 0.02 -11.36
CA ILE A 260 -18.41 0.05 -9.90
C ILE A 260 -19.72 0.48 -9.23
N TRP A 261 -20.33 1.57 -9.69
CA TRP A 261 -21.61 2.02 -9.14
C TRP A 261 -22.71 0.97 -9.31
N GLY A 262 -22.75 0.32 -10.47
CA GLY A 262 -23.70 -0.77 -10.72
C GLY A 262 -23.54 -1.93 -9.73
N ASN A 263 -22.32 -2.34 -9.42
CA ASN A 263 -22.05 -3.38 -8.41
C ASN A 263 -22.56 -2.97 -7.03
N LEU A 264 -22.21 -1.75 -6.58
CA LEU A 264 -22.58 -1.26 -5.24
C LEU A 264 -24.10 -1.01 -5.12
N SER A 265 -24.70 -0.37 -6.12
CA SER A 265 -26.14 -0.04 -6.11
C SER A 265 -27.01 -1.29 -6.11
N ALA A 266 -26.64 -2.31 -6.88
CA ALA A 266 -27.36 -3.58 -6.90
C ALA A 266 -27.40 -4.25 -5.51
N GLU A 267 -26.27 -4.28 -4.80
CA GLU A 267 -26.20 -4.86 -3.46
C GLU A 267 -26.94 -4.02 -2.39
N ILE A 268 -26.86 -2.68 -2.48
CA ILE A 268 -27.66 -1.77 -1.62
C ILE A 268 -29.15 -2.04 -1.86
N CYS A 269 -29.58 -2.04 -3.12
CA CYS A 269 -30.99 -2.25 -3.50
C CYS A 269 -31.51 -3.60 -3.02
N SER A 270 -30.73 -4.66 -3.21
CA SER A 270 -31.07 -6.01 -2.72
C SER A 270 -31.20 -6.06 -1.19
N SER A 271 -30.34 -5.35 -0.46
CA SER A 271 -30.34 -5.37 1.01
C SER A 271 -31.45 -4.50 1.62
N ARG A 272 -31.91 -3.46 0.92
CA ARG A 272 -32.90 -2.49 1.40
C ARG A 272 -34.26 -2.60 0.73
N ASP A 273 -34.45 -3.59 -0.15
CA ASP A 273 -35.68 -3.82 -0.89
C ASP A 273 -36.19 -2.56 -1.63
N ILE A 274 -35.28 -1.90 -2.33
CA ILE A 274 -35.56 -0.73 -3.17
C ILE A 274 -35.10 -0.99 -4.62
N THR A 275 -35.66 -0.26 -5.58
CA THR A 275 -35.23 -0.40 -6.99
C THR A 275 -34.01 0.47 -7.29
N GLU A 276 -33.21 0.07 -8.28
CA GLU A 276 -32.07 0.85 -8.73
C GLU A 276 -32.47 2.21 -9.26
N GLU A 277 -33.60 2.31 -9.97
CA GLU A 277 -34.14 3.60 -10.46
C GLU A 277 -34.46 4.54 -9.30
N LYS A 278 -35.01 4.02 -8.20
CA LYS A 278 -35.28 4.82 -7.01
C LYS A 278 -33.98 5.30 -6.37
N LEU A 279 -33.00 4.41 -6.15
CA LEU A 279 -31.73 4.77 -5.57
C LEU A 279 -31.02 5.81 -6.43
N ASN A 280 -30.90 5.60 -7.74
CA ASN A 280 -30.29 6.54 -8.67
C ASN A 280 -31.00 7.91 -8.66
N SER A 281 -32.34 7.92 -8.63
CA SER A 281 -33.09 9.18 -8.54
C SER A 281 -32.82 9.93 -7.24
N LEU A 282 -32.67 9.24 -6.10
CA LEU A 282 -32.35 9.86 -4.81
C LEU A 282 -30.95 10.48 -4.82
N VAL A 283 -29.98 9.80 -5.41
CA VAL A 283 -28.59 10.22 -5.49
C VAL A 283 -28.43 11.38 -6.49
N ASP A 284 -28.95 11.25 -7.71
CA ASP A 284 -28.81 12.24 -8.78
C ASP A 284 -29.49 13.58 -8.45
N ASN A 285 -30.62 13.52 -7.75
CA ASN A 285 -31.36 14.72 -7.35
C ASN A 285 -30.92 15.27 -5.98
N LEU A 286 -29.90 14.69 -5.35
CA LEU A 286 -29.39 15.09 -4.03
C LEU A 286 -30.51 15.13 -2.97
N THR A 287 -31.41 14.14 -2.99
CA THR A 287 -32.61 14.11 -2.13
C THR A 287 -32.26 13.75 -0.68
N LEU A 288 -31.15 13.04 -0.45
CA LEU A 288 -30.75 12.51 0.85
C LEU A 288 -30.03 13.58 1.69
N THR A 289 -30.75 14.60 2.16
CA THR A 289 -30.18 15.74 2.88
C THR A 289 -30.42 15.70 4.38
N THR A 290 -31.46 15.01 4.84
CA THR A 290 -31.80 14.89 6.28
C THR A 290 -31.96 13.42 6.68
N PRO A 291 -31.84 13.08 7.97
CA PRO A 291 -32.10 11.72 8.45
C PRO A 291 -33.48 11.22 8.03
N GLU A 292 -34.49 12.10 8.02
CA GLU A 292 -35.86 11.75 7.61
C GLU A 292 -35.95 11.32 6.15
N ASP A 293 -35.12 11.88 5.27
CA ASP A 293 -35.07 11.46 3.86
C ASP A 293 -34.59 10.00 3.73
N PHE A 294 -33.63 9.59 4.55
CA PHE A 294 -33.17 8.19 4.59
C PHE A 294 -34.28 7.26 5.09
N ARG A 295 -34.98 7.64 6.17
CA ARG A 295 -36.05 6.83 6.75
C ARG A 295 -37.24 6.71 5.80
N SER A 296 -37.72 7.83 5.30
CA SER A 296 -38.93 7.86 4.44
C SER A 296 -38.72 7.13 3.12
N ASN A 297 -37.49 7.02 2.65
CA ASN A 297 -37.12 6.28 1.44
C ASN A 297 -36.73 4.81 1.69
N GLY A 298 -36.74 4.33 2.94
CA GLY A 298 -36.43 2.95 3.30
C GLY A 298 -34.94 2.61 3.37
N LEU A 299 -34.09 3.64 3.39
CA LEU A 299 -32.64 3.45 3.46
C LEU A 299 -32.17 3.18 4.90
N VAL A 300 -32.90 3.66 5.92
CA VAL A 300 -32.68 3.34 7.34
C VAL A 300 -33.99 2.91 7.98
N ASP A 301 -33.89 2.10 9.05
CA ASP A 301 -35.06 1.53 9.72
C ASP A 301 -35.66 2.51 10.74
N GLU A 302 -34.82 3.14 11.55
CA GLU A 302 -35.26 4.06 12.59
C GLU A 302 -34.27 5.21 12.78
N LEU A 303 -34.80 6.37 13.18
CA LEU A 303 -33.99 7.52 13.62
C LEU A 303 -33.94 7.52 15.15
N LEU A 304 -32.75 7.53 15.72
CA LEU A 304 -32.55 7.36 17.14
C LEU A 304 -31.71 8.51 17.72
N THR A 305 -32.08 8.94 18.89
CA THR A 305 -31.16 9.67 19.80
C THR A 305 -30.10 8.71 20.35
N LYS A 306 -29.04 9.24 20.91
CA LYS A 306 -27.98 8.41 21.50
C LYS A 306 -28.48 7.54 22.65
N GLU A 307 -29.47 8.02 23.43
CA GLU A 307 -30.04 7.25 24.53
C GLU A 307 -30.96 6.13 24.04
N GLU A 308 -31.76 6.40 23.01
CA GLU A 308 -32.61 5.36 22.37
C GLU A 308 -31.75 4.28 21.74
N LEU A 309 -30.62 4.66 21.07
CA LEU A 309 -29.66 3.70 20.55
C LEU A 309 -29.10 2.80 21.64
N ARG A 310 -28.67 3.39 22.80
CA ARG A 310 -28.19 2.63 23.94
C ARG A 310 -29.26 1.64 24.46
N GLY A 311 -30.51 2.08 24.55
CA GLY A 311 -31.64 1.21 24.88
C GLY A 311 -31.76 0.03 23.92
N LYS A 312 -31.80 0.29 22.59
CA LYS A 312 -31.87 -0.76 21.57
C LYS A 312 -30.72 -1.77 21.69
N LEU A 313 -29.49 -1.29 21.88
CA LEU A 313 -28.32 -2.17 22.01
C LEU A 313 -28.39 -3.02 23.30
N THR A 314 -28.88 -2.45 24.40
CA THR A 314 -29.05 -3.13 25.68
C THR A 314 -30.13 -4.20 25.59
N ASP A 315 -31.29 -3.86 25.00
CA ASP A 315 -32.41 -4.78 24.81
C ASP A 315 -32.01 -5.98 23.94
N LEU A 316 -31.26 -5.74 22.86
CA LEU A 316 -30.78 -6.79 21.95
C LEU A 316 -29.80 -7.75 22.64
N ALA A 317 -29.00 -7.24 23.57
CA ALA A 317 -28.07 -8.04 24.40
C ALA A 317 -28.76 -8.72 25.58
N VAL A 318 -30.06 -8.40 25.83
CA VAL A 318 -30.80 -8.89 27.02
C VAL A 318 -30.12 -8.49 28.33
N GLU A 319 -29.52 -7.30 28.37
CA GLU A 319 -28.87 -6.74 29.55
C GLU A 319 -29.82 -5.78 30.32
N SER A 320 -29.51 -5.54 31.59
CA SER A 320 -30.35 -4.67 32.41
C SER A 320 -30.05 -3.18 32.21
N SER A 321 -28.85 -2.85 31.84
CA SER A 321 -28.41 -1.48 31.54
C SER A 321 -27.27 -1.43 30.53
N PHE A 322 -27.07 -0.28 29.91
CA PHE A 322 -25.94 -0.09 28.96
C PHE A 322 -24.57 -0.22 29.66
N SER A 323 -24.46 0.04 30.95
CA SER A 323 -23.21 -0.15 31.72
C SER A 323 -22.84 -1.63 31.89
N ASP A 324 -23.80 -2.54 31.80
CA ASP A 324 -23.59 -3.98 31.92
C ASP A 324 -23.13 -4.58 30.57
N LEU A 325 -23.48 -3.91 29.47
CA LEU A 325 -23.11 -4.31 28.11
C LEU A 325 -21.59 -4.26 27.91
N LYS A 326 -21.00 -5.39 27.54
CA LYS A 326 -19.56 -5.48 27.25
C LYS A 326 -19.33 -5.26 25.76
N MET A 327 -18.70 -4.13 25.43
CA MET A 327 -18.28 -3.84 24.05
C MET A 327 -16.89 -4.45 23.82
N ILE A 328 -16.78 -5.30 22.81
CA ILE A 328 -15.54 -5.96 22.39
C ILE A 328 -15.01 -5.22 21.16
N PRO A 329 -13.92 -4.45 21.25
CA PRO A 329 -13.36 -3.79 20.08
C PRO A 329 -12.99 -4.84 19.02
N PHE A 330 -13.43 -4.64 17.79
CA PHE A 330 -13.16 -5.58 16.68
C PHE A 330 -11.67 -5.83 16.49
N SER A 331 -10.84 -4.78 16.58
CA SER A 331 -9.39 -4.91 16.51
C SER A 331 -8.79 -5.85 17.55
N ASP A 332 -9.33 -5.84 18.76
CA ASP A 332 -8.86 -6.70 19.86
C ASP A 332 -9.28 -8.15 19.63
N TYR A 333 -10.51 -8.34 19.14
CA TYR A 333 -11.01 -9.65 18.76
C TYR A 333 -10.19 -10.27 17.63
N VAL A 334 -9.84 -9.49 16.60
CA VAL A 334 -8.96 -9.91 15.50
C VAL A 334 -7.58 -10.29 16.04
N MET A 335 -6.98 -9.47 16.91
CA MET A 335 -5.66 -9.76 17.49
C MET A 335 -5.65 -11.10 18.25
N VAL A 336 -6.68 -11.38 19.03
CA VAL A 336 -6.79 -12.66 19.77
C VAL A 336 -6.93 -13.83 18.80
N ASN A 337 -7.79 -13.73 17.79
CA ASN A 337 -8.00 -14.81 16.83
C ASN A 337 -6.75 -15.06 15.96
N ALA A 338 -6.09 -14.00 15.47
CA ALA A 338 -4.88 -14.11 14.68
C ALA A 338 -3.71 -14.74 15.48
N SER A 339 -3.67 -14.54 16.81
CA SER A 339 -2.65 -15.13 17.68
C SER A 339 -2.79 -16.65 17.84
N VAL A 340 -3.97 -17.20 17.61
CA VAL A 340 -4.25 -18.66 17.67
C VAL A 340 -3.87 -19.33 16.35
N GLN A 341 -2.58 -19.30 16.00
CA GLN A 341 -2.11 -20.03 14.82
C GLN A 341 -2.15 -21.54 15.05
N LYS A 342 -2.89 -22.23 14.20
CA LYS A 342 -2.84 -23.70 14.15
C LYS A 342 -1.47 -24.11 13.61
N VAL A 343 -0.68 -24.81 14.41
CA VAL A 343 0.57 -25.43 13.95
C VAL A 343 0.23 -26.80 13.35
N ALA A 344 0.44 -26.94 12.06
CA ALA A 344 0.22 -28.20 11.34
C ALA A 344 1.40 -28.51 10.42
N LYS A 345 1.54 -29.81 10.05
CA LYS A 345 2.56 -30.23 9.09
C LYS A 345 2.23 -29.81 7.67
N THR A 346 0.95 -29.75 7.34
CA THR A 346 0.44 -29.30 6.05
C THR A 346 0.25 -27.79 6.09
N LYS A 347 0.77 -27.08 5.09
CA LYS A 347 0.64 -25.63 4.97
C LYS A 347 -0.04 -25.25 3.65
N VAL A 348 -0.77 -24.14 3.70
CA VAL A 348 -1.18 -23.36 2.52
C VAL A 348 -0.58 -21.98 2.65
N ALA A 349 0.12 -21.53 1.61
CA ALA A 349 0.73 -20.19 1.62
C ALA A 349 -0.21 -19.17 0.97
N ILE A 350 -0.30 -17.98 1.56
CA ILE A 350 -0.89 -16.80 0.93
C ILE A 350 0.25 -15.82 0.66
N ILE A 351 0.51 -15.52 -0.62
CA ILE A 351 1.54 -14.57 -1.04
C ILE A 351 0.85 -13.26 -1.42
N PHE A 352 1.09 -12.21 -0.64
CA PHE A 352 0.52 -10.88 -0.87
C PHE A 352 1.44 -10.06 -1.76
N ALA A 353 1.06 -9.88 -3.01
CA ALA A 353 1.69 -8.96 -3.96
C ALA A 353 0.94 -7.60 -3.90
N ASP A 354 1.22 -6.83 -2.83
CA ASP A 354 0.58 -5.56 -2.55
C ASP A 354 1.52 -4.38 -2.82
N GLY A 355 1.08 -3.43 -3.65
CA GLY A 355 1.83 -2.23 -4.04
C GLY A 355 2.44 -2.28 -5.45
N ASN A 356 3.33 -1.30 -5.75
CA ASN A 356 3.97 -1.21 -7.06
C ASN A 356 5.00 -2.34 -7.27
N ILE A 357 5.09 -2.84 -8.50
CA ILE A 357 6.12 -3.79 -8.90
C ILE A 357 7.38 -3.02 -9.28
N VAL A 358 8.49 -3.29 -8.58
CA VAL A 358 9.76 -2.58 -8.74
C VAL A 358 10.93 -3.55 -8.90
N ASP A 359 12.04 -3.10 -9.48
CA ASP A 359 13.26 -3.92 -9.56
C ASP A 359 13.94 -4.02 -8.18
N GLY A 360 14.76 -5.07 -8.02
CA GLY A 360 15.56 -5.28 -6.82
C GLY A 360 14.81 -5.95 -5.67
N ASP A 361 15.13 -5.57 -4.42
CA ASP A 361 14.76 -6.27 -3.18
C ASP A 361 14.05 -5.39 -2.13
N ALA A 362 13.54 -4.24 -2.52
CA ALA A 362 12.83 -3.30 -1.63
C ALA A 362 11.75 -4.00 -0.80
N LYS A 363 11.64 -3.67 0.48
CA LYS A 363 10.72 -4.36 1.41
C LYS A 363 9.28 -3.88 1.33
N GLU A 364 9.08 -2.58 1.06
CA GLU A 364 7.76 -1.93 1.04
C GLU A 364 7.00 -2.07 -0.28
N GLN A 365 7.60 -2.75 -1.26
CA GLN A 365 7.08 -2.85 -2.62
C GLN A 365 7.10 -4.31 -3.08
N VAL A 366 6.43 -4.60 -4.18
CA VAL A 366 6.53 -5.89 -4.87
C VAL A 366 7.83 -5.93 -5.66
N ALA A 367 8.95 -6.11 -4.94
CA ALA A 367 10.28 -6.11 -5.54
C ALA A 367 10.59 -7.44 -6.22
N GLY A 368 11.01 -7.39 -7.50
CA GLY A 368 11.16 -8.56 -8.38
C GLY A 368 12.08 -9.64 -7.81
N ASP A 369 13.27 -9.28 -7.34
CA ASP A 369 14.24 -10.25 -6.82
C ASP A 369 13.79 -10.85 -5.48
N ARG A 370 13.19 -10.02 -4.61
CA ARG A 370 12.66 -10.47 -3.32
C ARG A 370 11.48 -11.43 -3.52
N PHE A 371 10.50 -11.07 -4.37
CA PHE A 371 9.32 -11.91 -4.58
C PHE A 371 9.66 -13.21 -5.31
N ALA A 372 10.53 -13.18 -6.31
CA ALA A 372 11.06 -14.37 -6.94
C ALA A 372 11.71 -15.32 -5.92
N SER A 373 12.51 -14.79 -4.99
CA SER A 373 13.11 -15.59 -3.89
C SER A 373 12.07 -16.16 -2.93
N ILE A 374 11.01 -15.41 -2.58
CA ILE A 374 9.92 -15.91 -1.73
C ILE A 374 9.20 -17.07 -2.42
N ILE A 375 8.82 -16.90 -3.69
CA ILE A 375 8.10 -17.91 -4.47
C ILE A 375 8.93 -19.17 -4.64
N SER A 376 10.24 -19.05 -4.93
CA SER A 376 11.16 -20.18 -5.01
C SER A 376 11.22 -20.96 -3.70
N LYS A 377 11.32 -20.29 -2.54
CA LYS A 377 11.31 -20.93 -1.22
C LYS A 377 9.99 -21.67 -0.95
N VAL A 378 8.86 -21.06 -1.32
CA VAL A 378 7.53 -21.69 -1.20
C VAL A 378 7.42 -22.92 -2.10
N ARG A 379 8.00 -22.86 -3.30
CA ARG A 379 8.08 -24.02 -4.21
C ARG A 379 8.87 -25.16 -3.62
N GLU A 380 10.02 -24.88 -2.99
CA GLU A 380 10.92 -25.87 -2.39
C GLU A 380 10.42 -26.43 -1.05
N ASP A 381 9.53 -25.72 -0.33
CA ASP A 381 8.96 -26.22 0.94
C ASP A 381 7.92 -27.31 0.69
N ALA A 382 8.31 -28.56 0.91
CA ALA A 382 7.44 -29.72 0.76
C ALA A 382 6.21 -29.73 1.70
N SER A 383 6.22 -28.91 2.77
CA SER A 383 5.08 -28.77 3.67
C SER A 383 3.96 -27.90 3.08
N VAL A 384 4.29 -27.01 2.15
CA VAL A 384 3.30 -26.18 1.42
C VAL A 384 2.68 -26.99 0.30
N LYS A 385 1.35 -27.15 0.32
CA LYS A 385 0.60 -27.97 -0.64
C LYS A 385 -0.15 -27.18 -1.68
N ALA A 386 -0.53 -25.93 -1.41
CA ALA A 386 -1.15 -24.99 -2.33
C ALA A 386 -0.74 -23.58 -2.02
N VAL A 387 -0.91 -22.69 -2.99
CA VAL A 387 -0.59 -21.27 -2.87
C VAL A 387 -1.75 -20.42 -3.35
N VAL A 388 -2.11 -19.42 -2.58
CA VAL A 388 -2.96 -18.31 -3.02
C VAL A 388 -2.07 -17.10 -3.28
N LEU A 389 -2.07 -16.60 -4.51
CA LEU A 389 -1.41 -15.37 -4.89
C LEU A 389 -2.43 -14.22 -4.78
N ARG A 390 -2.39 -13.50 -3.67
CA ARG A 390 -3.21 -12.29 -3.49
C ARG A 390 -2.53 -11.11 -4.15
N VAL A 391 -3.16 -10.52 -5.16
CA VAL A 391 -2.61 -9.41 -5.94
C VAL A 391 -3.42 -8.14 -5.69
N SER A 392 -2.78 -7.13 -5.11
CA SER A 392 -3.31 -5.76 -4.97
C SER A 392 -2.28 -4.77 -5.55
N SER A 393 -2.00 -4.89 -6.87
CA SER A 393 -0.93 -4.17 -7.55
C SER A 393 -1.39 -3.49 -8.84
N PRO A 394 -1.09 -2.19 -9.03
CA PRO A 394 -1.33 -1.46 -10.28
C PRO A 394 -0.31 -1.81 -11.38
N GLY A 395 0.65 -2.71 -11.07
CA GLY A 395 1.78 -3.04 -11.93
C GLY A 395 3.03 -2.21 -11.65
N GLY A 396 3.96 -2.17 -12.60
CA GLY A 396 5.24 -1.46 -12.45
C GLY A 396 6.28 -1.89 -13.48
N SER A 397 7.48 -2.25 -13.01
CA SER A 397 8.58 -2.73 -13.84
C SER A 397 8.23 -4.00 -14.61
N VAL A 398 8.49 -3.98 -15.90
CA VAL A 398 8.33 -5.15 -16.76
C VAL A 398 9.32 -6.24 -16.37
N LEU A 399 10.58 -5.87 -16.10
CA LEU A 399 11.63 -6.82 -15.75
C LEU A 399 11.32 -7.54 -14.43
N ALA A 400 10.87 -6.80 -13.41
CA ALA A 400 10.45 -7.36 -12.15
C ALA A 400 9.23 -8.28 -12.30
N SER A 401 8.23 -7.85 -13.09
CA SER A 401 7.05 -8.67 -13.39
C SER A 401 7.43 -9.99 -14.07
N GLU A 402 8.37 -9.96 -15.00
CA GLU A 402 8.84 -11.16 -15.68
C GLU A 402 9.59 -12.12 -14.75
N LYS A 403 10.47 -11.61 -13.86
CA LYS A 403 11.15 -12.43 -12.85
C LYS A 403 10.17 -13.15 -11.93
N ILE A 404 9.15 -12.43 -11.45
CA ILE A 404 8.09 -12.99 -10.59
C ILE A 404 7.29 -14.04 -11.36
N LYS A 405 6.87 -13.71 -12.60
CA LYS A 405 6.09 -14.62 -13.46
C LYS A 405 6.79 -15.95 -13.68
N GLN A 406 8.09 -15.92 -14.00
CA GLN A 406 8.87 -17.13 -14.23
C GLN A 406 8.89 -18.05 -13.01
N GLU A 407 9.02 -17.53 -11.80
CA GLU A 407 8.95 -18.34 -10.57
C GLU A 407 7.53 -18.85 -10.29
N ILE A 408 6.49 -18.09 -10.61
CA ILE A 408 5.09 -18.56 -10.53
C ILE A 408 4.86 -19.72 -11.51
N ASP A 409 5.35 -19.61 -12.73
CA ASP A 409 5.22 -20.68 -13.72
C ASP A 409 5.97 -21.97 -13.32
N LEU A 410 7.10 -21.84 -12.62
CA LEU A 410 7.78 -22.98 -12.03
C LEU A 410 6.99 -23.58 -10.86
N LEU A 411 6.48 -22.73 -9.97
CA LEU A 411 5.66 -23.14 -8.83
C LEU A 411 4.40 -23.91 -9.27
N ARG A 412 3.70 -23.44 -10.30
CA ARG A 412 2.50 -24.06 -10.87
C ARG A 412 2.72 -25.47 -11.39
N LYS A 413 3.94 -25.84 -11.79
CA LYS A 413 4.27 -27.19 -12.22
C LYS A 413 4.31 -28.19 -11.06
N GLU A 414 4.44 -27.71 -9.84
CA GLU A 414 4.62 -28.53 -8.64
C GLU A 414 3.43 -28.46 -7.68
N LYS A 415 2.73 -27.30 -7.62
CA LYS A 415 1.66 -27.03 -6.66
C LYS A 415 0.57 -26.18 -7.29
N PRO A 416 -0.71 -26.36 -6.90
CA PRO A 416 -1.79 -25.45 -7.32
C PRO A 416 -1.50 -24.01 -6.88
N VAL A 417 -1.64 -23.06 -7.82
CA VAL A 417 -1.50 -21.61 -7.58
C VAL A 417 -2.77 -20.92 -8.00
N ILE A 418 -3.49 -20.37 -7.03
CA ILE A 418 -4.78 -19.69 -7.23
C ILE A 418 -4.58 -18.19 -7.06
N ALA A 419 -4.97 -17.39 -8.03
CA ALA A 419 -4.93 -15.95 -7.90
C ALA A 419 -6.20 -15.43 -7.21
N SER A 420 -6.03 -14.45 -6.32
CA SER A 420 -7.10 -13.65 -5.72
C SER A 420 -6.77 -12.18 -5.92
N TYR A 421 -7.66 -11.45 -6.57
CA TYR A 421 -7.46 -10.04 -6.86
C TYR A 421 -8.10 -9.17 -5.78
N GLY A 422 -7.30 -8.22 -5.25
CA GLY A 422 -7.76 -7.19 -4.34
C GLY A 422 -8.22 -5.93 -5.09
N ASN A 423 -7.85 -4.75 -4.60
CA ASN A 423 -8.26 -3.50 -5.23
C ASN A 423 -7.74 -3.35 -6.67
N TYR A 424 -6.52 -3.84 -6.92
CA TYR A 424 -5.86 -3.75 -8.22
C TYR A 424 -5.17 -5.07 -8.58
N ALA A 425 -5.35 -5.54 -9.78
CA ALA A 425 -4.53 -6.60 -10.38
C ALA A 425 -4.31 -6.26 -11.85
N ALA A 426 -3.60 -5.15 -12.08
CA ALA A 426 -3.56 -4.52 -13.39
C ALA A 426 -2.14 -4.44 -13.96
N SER A 427 -2.04 -4.53 -15.28
CA SER A 427 -0.80 -4.39 -16.03
C SER A 427 0.28 -5.37 -15.53
N GLY A 428 1.36 -4.96 -14.88
CA GLY A 428 2.34 -5.86 -14.26
C GLY A 428 1.71 -6.81 -13.24
N GLY A 429 0.70 -6.35 -12.47
CA GLY A 429 -0.06 -7.19 -11.55
C GLY A 429 -0.83 -8.30 -12.26
N TYR A 430 -1.41 -7.99 -13.44
CA TYR A 430 -2.03 -9.00 -14.31
C TYR A 430 -0.98 -9.88 -15.00
N TRP A 431 0.18 -9.29 -15.39
CA TRP A 431 1.31 -10.03 -15.97
C TRP A 431 1.75 -11.21 -15.12
N ILE A 432 1.92 -10.98 -13.80
CA ILE A 432 2.41 -12.02 -12.88
C ILE A 432 1.38 -13.10 -12.57
N SER A 433 0.08 -12.86 -12.79
CA SER A 433 -1.01 -13.71 -12.26
C SER A 433 -1.95 -14.32 -13.30
N ASN A 434 -1.91 -13.83 -14.56
CA ASN A 434 -2.86 -14.27 -15.60
C ASN A 434 -2.80 -15.75 -15.94
N SER A 435 -1.70 -16.44 -15.61
CA SER A 435 -1.50 -17.87 -15.86
C SER A 435 -1.80 -18.75 -14.64
N CYS A 436 -2.23 -18.21 -13.48
CA CYS A 436 -2.63 -19.02 -12.33
C CYS A 436 -3.73 -20.02 -12.69
N ASP A 437 -3.80 -21.15 -11.96
CA ASP A 437 -4.71 -22.25 -12.27
C ASP A 437 -6.18 -21.85 -12.20
N LYS A 438 -6.49 -20.88 -11.36
CA LYS A 438 -7.79 -20.18 -11.32
C LYS A 438 -7.60 -18.77 -10.80
N ILE A 439 -8.41 -17.83 -11.29
CA ILE A 439 -8.37 -16.41 -10.92
C ILE A 439 -9.73 -16.01 -10.34
N PHE A 440 -9.72 -15.63 -9.07
CA PHE A 440 -10.85 -15.00 -8.39
C PHE A 440 -10.65 -13.48 -8.33
N SER A 441 -11.73 -12.74 -8.47
CA SER A 441 -11.72 -11.28 -8.39
C SER A 441 -12.95 -10.77 -7.67
N ASP A 442 -12.80 -9.71 -6.89
CA ASP A 442 -13.96 -8.95 -6.43
C ASP A 442 -14.62 -8.19 -7.60
N PRO A 443 -15.93 -7.88 -7.53
CA PRO A 443 -16.65 -7.23 -8.62
C PRO A 443 -16.02 -5.92 -9.07
N SER A 444 -15.57 -5.10 -8.12
CA SER A 444 -15.03 -3.75 -8.36
C SER A 444 -13.49 -3.69 -8.39
N THR A 445 -12.80 -4.82 -8.36
CA THR A 445 -11.35 -4.89 -8.63
C THR A 445 -11.02 -4.22 -9.97
N LEU A 446 -9.94 -3.44 -10.03
CA LEU A 446 -9.43 -2.90 -11.29
C LEU A 446 -8.33 -3.80 -11.85
N THR A 447 -8.56 -4.37 -13.04
CA THR A 447 -7.67 -5.35 -13.66
C THR A 447 -7.42 -5.06 -15.15
N GLY A 448 -6.77 -5.98 -15.85
CA GLY A 448 -6.42 -5.80 -17.25
C GLY A 448 -5.26 -4.82 -17.41
N SER A 449 -5.53 -3.67 -18.01
CA SER A 449 -4.50 -2.66 -18.36
C SER A 449 -3.32 -3.28 -19.14
N ILE A 450 -3.62 -4.29 -20.00
CA ILE A 450 -2.65 -5.01 -20.81
C ILE A 450 -2.09 -4.05 -21.85
N GLY A 451 -0.95 -3.44 -21.55
CA GLY A 451 -0.33 -2.39 -22.33
C GLY A 451 0.97 -1.90 -21.69
N VAL A 452 1.81 -1.27 -22.50
CA VAL A 452 3.17 -0.88 -22.12
C VAL A 452 3.42 0.57 -22.48
N PHE A 453 4.17 1.27 -21.64
CA PHE A 453 4.62 2.62 -21.92
C PHE A 453 6.01 2.89 -21.35
N SER A 454 6.65 3.89 -21.90
CA SER A 454 7.89 4.47 -21.38
C SER A 454 7.75 5.99 -21.37
N MET A 455 8.27 6.63 -20.33
CA MET A 455 8.28 8.09 -20.19
C MET A 455 9.71 8.57 -20.00
N ILE A 456 10.09 9.60 -20.75
CA ILE A 456 11.41 10.21 -20.66
C ILE A 456 11.21 11.72 -20.48
N PRO A 457 11.50 12.24 -19.28
CA PRO A 457 11.46 13.68 -19.06
C PRO A 457 12.70 14.36 -19.63
N ASP A 458 12.53 15.60 -20.05
CA ASP A 458 13.57 16.48 -20.52
C ASP A 458 13.52 17.80 -19.75
N PHE A 459 14.57 18.06 -18.98
CA PHE A 459 14.75 19.27 -18.17
C PHE A 459 15.67 20.29 -18.85
N SER A 460 15.97 20.15 -20.13
CA SER A 460 16.90 21.04 -20.84
C SER A 460 16.51 22.51 -20.74
N LYS A 461 15.21 22.81 -20.89
CA LYS A 461 14.68 24.17 -20.74
C LYS A 461 14.71 24.65 -19.29
N THR A 462 14.38 23.78 -18.32
CA THR A 462 14.50 24.08 -16.90
C THR A 462 15.92 24.47 -16.54
N ALA A 463 16.91 23.66 -16.97
CA ALA A 463 18.31 23.97 -16.72
C ALA A 463 18.74 25.28 -17.37
N LYS A 464 18.39 25.50 -18.64
CA LYS A 464 18.83 26.67 -19.41
C LYS A 464 18.09 27.93 -19.01
N ASP A 465 16.76 27.92 -18.98
CA ASP A 465 15.94 29.13 -18.93
C ASP A 465 15.64 29.55 -17.49
N ILE A 466 15.58 28.57 -16.54
CA ILE A 466 15.30 28.84 -15.12
C ILE A 466 16.58 28.90 -14.30
N PHE A 467 17.46 27.89 -14.43
CA PHE A 467 18.69 27.83 -13.65
C PHE A 467 19.92 28.44 -14.34
N HIS A 468 19.82 28.85 -15.62
CA HIS A 468 20.91 29.39 -16.43
C HIS A 468 22.13 28.47 -16.52
N VAL A 469 21.87 27.14 -16.50
CA VAL A 469 22.88 26.09 -16.62
C VAL A 469 22.88 25.55 -18.05
N ASN A 470 24.03 25.58 -18.71
CA ASN A 470 24.21 24.97 -20.02
C ASN A 470 24.86 23.59 -19.84
N VAL A 471 24.24 22.56 -20.44
CA VAL A 471 24.75 21.19 -20.41
C VAL A 471 25.25 20.82 -21.80
N THR A 472 26.47 20.26 -21.86
CA THR A 472 27.07 19.76 -23.11
C THR A 472 27.47 18.32 -22.88
N SER A 473 26.94 17.42 -23.70
CA SER A 473 27.32 16.00 -23.67
C SER A 473 28.58 15.75 -24.48
N VAL A 474 29.46 14.90 -23.95
CA VAL A 474 30.63 14.37 -24.63
C VAL A 474 30.52 12.85 -24.56
N GLY A 475 30.40 12.20 -25.69
CA GLY A 475 30.19 10.75 -25.77
C GLY A 475 31.14 10.05 -26.74
N SER A 476 31.45 8.79 -26.45
CA SER A 476 32.23 7.93 -27.36
C SER A 476 31.44 7.54 -28.61
N ASN A 477 30.13 7.43 -28.50
CA ASN A 477 29.21 6.98 -29.55
C ASN A 477 28.02 7.94 -29.64
N ARG A 478 27.31 7.91 -30.78
CA ARG A 478 26.25 8.87 -31.11
C ARG A 478 25.11 8.92 -30.08
N HIS A 479 24.81 7.82 -29.41
CA HIS A 479 23.67 7.66 -28.49
C HIS A 479 24.08 7.43 -27.05
N SER A 480 25.35 7.71 -26.68
CA SER A 480 25.86 7.45 -25.33
C SER A 480 25.18 8.29 -24.23
N ASP A 481 24.50 9.37 -24.60
CA ASP A 481 23.70 10.22 -23.71
C ASP A 481 22.18 10.11 -23.95
N MET A 482 21.72 9.04 -24.59
CA MET A 482 20.33 8.81 -24.95
C MET A 482 19.37 8.92 -23.75
N TYR A 483 19.83 8.47 -22.58
CA TYR A 483 19.05 8.54 -21.33
C TYR A 483 19.33 9.78 -20.48
N SER A 484 19.98 10.81 -21.05
CA SER A 484 20.14 12.08 -20.38
C SER A 484 18.79 12.77 -20.17
N LEU A 485 18.61 13.36 -18.97
CA LEU A 485 17.43 14.16 -18.67
C LEU A 485 17.56 15.61 -19.14
N THR A 486 18.67 15.96 -19.82
CA THR A 486 19.00 17.32 -20.23
C THR A 486 18.90 17.56 -21.73
N ARG A 487 18.33 16.63 -22.46
CA ARG A 487 17.92 16.74 -23.86
C ARG A 487 16.81 15.77 -24.21
N PRO A 488 15.95 16.08 -25.19
CA PRO A 488 14.96 15.14 -25.69
C PRO A 488 15.63 14.02 -26.50
N LEU A 489 14.93 12.89 -26.65
CA LEU A 489 15.28 11.86 -27.63
C LEU A 489 15.15 12.40 -29.04
N ASN A 490 16.09 12.04 -29.90
CA ASN A 490 15.97 12.28 -31.33
C ASN A 490 15.05 11.23 -32.00
N ALA A 491 14.77 11.40 -33.30
CA ALA A 491 13.87 10.51 -34.04
C ALA A 491 14.32 9.04 -34.06
N GLN A 492 15.63 8.78 -34.15
CA GLN A 492 16.20 7.41 -34.16
C GLN A 492 16.08 6.77 -32.79
N GLU A 493 16.34 7.52 -31.71
CA GLU A 493 16.20 7.07 -30.32
C GLU A 493 14.72 6.82 -29.95
N THR A 494 13.81 7.71 -30.40
CA THR A 494 12.37 7.52 -30.26
C THR A 494 11.89 6.25 -30.95
N ALA A 495 12.35 5.99 -32.21
CA ALA A 495 12.02 4.78 -32.94
C ALA A 495 12.56 3.51 -32.24
N TYR A 496 13.77 3.58 -31.68
CA TYR A 496 14.36 2.49 -30.91
C TYR A 496 13.50 2.17 -29.67
N MET A 497 13.10 3.19 -28.89
CA MET A 497 12.25 3.00 -27.71
C MET A 497 10.85 2.50 -28.11
N GLN A 498 10.26 3.00 -29.22
CA GLN A 498 8.97 2.53 -29.70
C GLN A 498 9.01 1.05 -30.08
N LYS A 499 10.10 0.63 -30.74
CA LYS A 499 10.30 -0.80 -31.04
C LYS A 499 10.35 -1.63 -29.76
N SER A 500 11.11 -1.21 -28.78
CA SER A 500 11.18 -1.92 -27.48
C SER A 500 9.80 -2.02 -26.80
N VAL A 501 9.03 -0.93 -26.79
CA VAL A 501 7.67 -0.92 -26.23
C VAL A 501 6.75 -1.88 -27.00
N ASN A 502 6.85 -1.94 -28.33
CA ASN A 502 6.06 -2.86 -29.15
C ASN A 502 6.46 -4.32 -28.89
N ASP A 503 7.76 -4.63 -28.85
CA ASP A 503 8.27 -5.98 -28.58
C ASP A 503 7.78 -6.49 -27.19
N ILE A 504 7.75 -5.63 -26.19
CA ILE A 504 7.24 -5.95 -24.84
C ILE A 504 5.71 -6.12 -24.85
N TYR A 505 4.99 -5.30 -25.62
CA TYR A 505 3.55 -5.44 -25.75
C TYR A 505 3.18 -6.79 -26.39
N ASP A 506 3.88 -7.18 -27.46
CA ASP A 506 3.69 -8.48 -28.12
C ASP A 506 3.98 -9.64 -27.15
N ALA A 507 5.01 -9.51 -26.31
CA ALA A 507 5.30 -10.49 -25.24
C ALA A 507 4.17 -10.54 -24.21
N PHE A 508 3.56 -9.40 -23.86
CA PHE A 508 2.44 -9.36 -22.93
C PHE A 508 1.19 -10.03 -23.52
N LEU A 509 0.87 -9.73 -24.80
CA LEU A 509 -0.24 -10.41 -25.50
C LEU A 509 -0.04 -11.92 -25.52
N LYS A 510 1.16 -12.40 -25.83
CA LYS A 510 1.48 -13.82 -25.83
C LYS A 510 1.34 -14.44 -24.43
N ASN A 511 1.87 -13.77 -23.41
CA ASN A 511 1.75 -14.23 -22.02
C ASN A 511 0.28 -14.41 -21.60
N VAL A 512 -0.58 -13.44 -21.92
CA VAL A 512 -2.01 -13.52 -21.62
C VAL A 512 -2.70 -14.58 -22.47
N ALA A 513 -2.39 -14.65 -23.75
CA ALA A 513 -2.96 -15.64 -24.66
C ALA A 513 -2.70 -17.08 -24.18
N GLU A 514 -1.47 -17.37 -23.73
CA GLU A 514 -1.09 -18.66 -23.16
C GLU A 514 -1.75 -18.91 -21.79
N GLY A 515 -1.83 -17.88 -20.94
CA GLY A 515 -2.40 -18.00 -19.60
C GLY A 515 -3.91 -18.12 -19.59
N ARG A 516 -4.61 -17.60 -20.61
CA ARG A 516 -6.08 -17.55 -20.67
C ARG A 516 -6.67 -18.43 -21.78
N ASP A 517 -5.85 -19.24 -22.46
CA ASP A 517 -6.25 -20.08 -23.59
C ASP A 517 -7.00 -19.28 -24.70
N MET A 518 -6.41 -18.14 -25.06
CA MET A 518 -6.94 -17.21 -26.06
C MET A 518 -5.96 -17.08 -27.23
N THR A 519 -6.43 -16.58 -28.38
CA THR A 519 -5.52 -16.11 -29.44
C THR A 519 -4.97 -14.72 -29.10
N THR A 520 -3.77 -14.39 -29.58
CA THR A 520 -3.19 -13.05 -29.41
C THR A 520 -4.09 -11.94 -29.96
N ASP A 521 -4.79 -12.18 -31.09
CA ASP A 521 -5.73 -11.23 -31.68
C ASP A 521 -6.96 -11.03 -30.78
N ALA A 522 -7.47 -12.09 -30.13
CA ALA A 522 -8.57 -11.98 -29.19
C ALA A 522 -8.15 -11.17 -27.95
N VAL A 523 -6.93 -11.42 -27.44
CA VAL A 523 -6.37 -10.63 -26.36
C VAL A 523 -6.17 -9.17 -26.76
N ASP A 524 -5.61 -8.88 -27.94
CA ASP A 524 -5.40 -7.50 -28.40
C ASP A 524 -6.70 -6.69 -28.47
N ASN A 525 -7.80 -7.31 -28.91
CA ASN A 525 -9.12 -6.67 -29.01
C ASN A 525 -9.65 -6.17 -27.64
N ILE A 526 -9.34 -6.85 -26.55
CA ILE A 526 -9.75 -6.49 -25.18
C ILE A 526 -8.64 -5.80 -24.37
N ALA A 527 -7.42 -5.75 -24.92
CA ALA A 527 -6.22 -5.18 -24.33
C ALA A 527 -6.08 -3.68 -24.63
N GLN A 528 -5.10 -3.31 -25.45
CA GLN A 528 -4.79 -1.92 -25.84
C GLN A 528 -4.62 -0.99 -24.63
N GLY A 529 -4.22 -1.55 -23.47
CA GLY A 529 -4.03 -0.83 -22.23
C GLY A 529 -5.31 -0.56 -21.43
N ARG A 530 -6.46 -1.13 -21.84
CA ARG A 530 -7.76 -0.90 -21.21
C ARG A 530 -7.83 -1.50 -19.80
N VAL A 531 -8.35 -0.71 -18.86
CA VAL A 531 -8.69 -1.14 -17.50
C VAL A 531 -10.11 -1.68 -17.51
N TRP A 532 -10.34 -2.77 -16.79
CA TRP A 532 -11.62 -3.43 -16.61
C TRP A 532 -11.93 -3.58 -15.12
N THR A 533 -13.20 -3.58 -14.75
CA THR A 533 -13.62 -4.05 -13.42
C THR A 533 -13.59 -5.59 -13.37
N GLY A 534 -13.57 -6.19 -12.17
CA GLY A 534 -13.65 -7.64 -12.03
C GLY A 534 -14.89 -8.22 -12.70
N SER A 535 -16.05 -7.57 -12.51
CA SER A 535 -17.32 -7.96 -13.15
C SER A 535 -17.24 -7.96 -14.69
N ASP A 536 -16.56 -6.99 -15.29
CA ASP A 536 -16.38 -6.93 -16.74
C ASP A 536 -15.28 -7.86 -17.22
N ALA A 537 -14.21 -8.03 -16.44
CA ALA A 537 -13.13 -8.96 -16.72
C ALA A 537 -13.59 -10.42 -16.78
N LEU A 538 -14.56 -10.80 -15.94
CA LEU A 538 -15.23 -12.11 -16.01
C LEU A 538 -15.93 -12.31 -17.36
N LYS A 539 -16.68 -11.31 -17.85
CA LYS A 539 -17.43 -11.39 -19.12
C LYS A 539 -16.54 -11.60 -20.34
N ILE A 540 -15.30 -11.11 -20.27
CA ILE A 540 -14.32 -11.16 -21.39
C ILE A 540 -13.23 -12.23 -21.17
N GLY A 541 -13.34 -13.06 -20.14
CA GLY A 541 -12.44 -14.19 -19.90
C GLY A 541 -11.08 -13.85 -19.29
N LEU A 542 -10.87 -12.64 -18.77
CA LEU A 542 -9.64 -12.28 -18.05
C LEU A 542 -9.64 -12.76 -16.60
N VAL A 543 -10.81 -13.11 -16.04
CA VAL A 543 -11.03 -13.64 -14.70
C VAL A 543 -11.92 -14.86 -14.81
N ASP A 544 -11.81 -15.84 -13.92
CA ASP A 544 -12.55 -17.09 -13.97
C ASP A 544 -13.82 -17.06 -13.12
N GLU A 545 -13.78 -16.33 -11.99
CA GLU A 545 -14.90 -16.31 -11.04
C GLU A 545 -14.88 -15.02 -10.21
N ILE A 546 -16.09 -14.51 -9.89
CA ILE A 546 -16.25 -13.49 -8.87
C ILE A 546 -16.23 -14.15 -7.51
N GLY A 547 -15.28 -13.77 -6.67
CA GLY A 547 -15.10 -14.35 -5.34
C GLY A 547 -14.00 -13.66 -4.55
N THR A 548 -14.03 -13.88 -3.25
CA THR A 548 -13.14 -13.28 -2.24
C THR A 548 -11.81 -14.03 -2.11
N LEU A 549 -10.89 -13.47 -1.32
CA LEU A 549 -9.68 -14.19 -0.88
C LEU A 549 -10.04 -15.52 -0.17
N THR A 550 -11.14 -15.54 0.60
CA THR A 550 -11.61 -16.78 1.27
C THR A 550 -12.06 -17.84 0.25
N ASP A 551 -12.73 -17.45 -0.83
CA ASP A 551 -13.16 -18.37 -1.88
C ASP A 551 -11.98 -18.94 -2.65
N ALA A 552 -11.01 -18.10 -3.01
CA ALA A 552 -9.75 -18.52 -3.61
C ALA A 552 -8.98 -19.48 -2.70
N PHE A 553 -8.96 -19.24 -1.39
CA PHE A 553 -8.32 -20.11 -0.42
C PHE A 553 -9.01 -21.47 -0.30
N ARG A 554 -10.34 -21.52 -0.24
CA ARG A 554 -11.11 -22.78 -0.26
C ARG A 554 -10.86 -23.57 -1.53
N TYR A 555 -10.83 -22.90 -2.68
CA TYR A 555 -10.49 -23.55 -3.94
C TYR A 555 -9.06 -24.12 -3.92
N ALA A 556 -8.09 -23.40 -3.34
CA ALA A 556 -6.72 -23.86 -3.20
C ALA A 556 -6.63 -25.13 -2.32
N LEU A 557 -7.39 -25.22 -1.20
CA LEU A 557 -7.50 -26.43 -0.38
C LEU A 557 -8.03 -27.59 -1.23
N THR A 558 -9.13 -27.41 -1.93
CA THR A 558 -9.75 -28.42 -2.79
C THR A 558 -8.79 -28.90 -3.88
N ALA A 559 -8.10 -27.97 -4.56
CA ALA A 559 -7.13 -28.30 -5.61
C ALA A 559 -5.92 -29.09 -5.09
N ALA A 560 -5.56 -28.90 -3.80
CA ALA A 560 -4.51 -29.66 -3.13
C ALA A 560 -5.00 -31.00 -2.50
N GLY A 561 -6.30 -31.31 -2.59
CA GLY A 561 -6.91 -32.48 -1.96
C GLY A 561 -6.94 -32.41 -0.43
N ILE A 562 -6.99 -31.19 0.14
CA ILE A 562 -7.08 -30.94 1.58
C ILE A 562 -8.54 -30.67 1.94
N ASP A 563 -9.11 -31.45 2.86
CA ASP A 563 -10.45 -31.18 3.41
C ASP A 563 -10.40 -30.01 4.40
N GLU A 564 -11.39 -29.12 4.39
CA GLU A 564 -11.45 -27.97 5.32
C GLU A 564 -11.44 -28.39 6.80
N SER A 565 -11.88 -29.61 7.12
CA SER A 565 -11.85 -30.17 8.47
C SER A 565 -10.48 -30.69 8.89
N GLU A 566 -9.55 -30.89 7.96
CA GLU A 566 -8.19 -31.31 8.26
C GLU A 566 -7.38 -30.21 8.96
N SER A 567 -6.34 -30.62 9.69
CA SER A 567 -5.44 -29.67 10.33
C SER A 567 -4.41 -29.16 9.32
N TYR A 568 -4.50 -27.89 8.97
CA TYR A 568 -3.50 -27.15 8.17
C TYR A 568 -3.12 -25.84 8.85
N SER A 569 -1.97 -25.29 8.50
CA SER A 569 -1.55 -23.93 8.88
C SER A 569 -1.51 -23.03 7.66
N VAL A 570 -1.79 -21.73 7.88
CA VAL A 570 -1.71 -20.70 6.85
C VAL A 570 -0.41 -19.92 7.03
N ASP A 571 0.37 -19.81 5.96
CA ASP A 571 1.63 -19.05 5.96
C ASP A 571 1.49 -17.81 5.07
N CYS A 572 1.26 -16.66 5.70
CA CYS A 572 1.13 -15.36 5.04
C CYS A 572 2.53 -14.77 4.74
N LEU A 573 2.80 -14.45 3.48
CA LEU A 573 4.09 -13.98 2.97
C LEU A 573 3.93 -12.73 2.08
N PRO A 574 4.89 -11.78 2.08
CA PRO A 574 6.00 -11.68 3.04
C PRO A 574 5.48 -11.48 4.47
N LYS A 575 6.28 -11.83 5.48
CA LYS A 575 5.90 -11.49 6.86
C LYS A 575 5.84 -9.97 7.03
N PRO A 576 4.87 -9.44 7.78
CA PRO A 576 4.82 -8.02 8.12
C PRO A 576 6.14 -7.53 8.73
N GLN A 577 6.46 -6.28 8.50
CA GLN A 577 7.64 -5.67 9.11
C GLN A 577 7.49 -5.61 10.63
N THR A 578 8.56 -5.93 11.34
CA THR A 578 8.58 -5.77 12.79
C THR A 578 8.69 -4.29 13.17
N LEU A 579 8.22 -3.94 14.38
CA LEU A 579 8.37 -2.59 14.94
C LEU A 579 9.81 -2.07 14.85
N MET A 580 10.80 -2.93 15.10
CA MET A 580 12.22 -2.56 15.04
C MET A 580 12.64 -2.20 13.60
N GLU A 581 12.15 -2.93 12.59
CA GLU A 581 12.41 -2.62 11.19
C GLU A 581 11.78 -1.28 10.79
N MET A 582 10.53 -1.04 11.19
CA MET A 582 9.83 0.24 10.94
C MET A 582 10.54 1.43 11.60
N LEU A 583 11.02 1.27 12.83
CA LEU A 583 11.79 2.32 13.52
C LEU A 583 13.12 2.61 12.83
N LEU A 584 13.86 1.58 12.41
CA LEU A 584 15.13 1.76 11.69
C LEU A 584 14.90 2.49 10.35
N GLU A 585 13.83 2.21 9.64
CA GLU A 585 13.48 2.86 8.39
C GLU A 585 13.03 4.33 8.60
N SER A 586 12.26 4.62 9.67
CA SER A 586 11.84 5.99 9.99
C SER A 586 13.00 6.93 10.36
N PHE A 587 14.11 6.41 10.86
CA PHE A 587 15.34 7.19 11.08
C PHE A 587 16.16 7.42 9.80
N GLY A 588 15.92 6.66 8.73
CA GLY A 588 16.57 6.79 7.42
C GLY A 588 15.73 7.50 6.36
N GLY A 589 14.43 7.67 6.59
CA GLY A 589 13.48 8.21 5.62
C GLY A 589 13.30 9.73 5.68
N THR A 590 13.20 10.37 4.52
CA THR A 590 12.77 11.77 4.42
C THR A 590 11.26 11.85 4.56
N THR A 591 10.77 12.52 5.61
CA THR A 591 9.34 12.83 5.76
C THR A 591 8.86 13.69 4.59
N SER A 592 7.71 13.32 3.99
CA SER A 592 7.05 14.11 2.95
C SER A 592 6.76 15.53 3.44
N ALA A 593 7.29 16.55 2.72
CA ALA A 593 7.04 17.96 3.01
C ALA A 593 5.59 18.38 2.76
N PHE A 594 4.81 17.57 2.04
CA PHE A 594 3.44 17.88 1.60
C PHE A 594 2.38 16.95 2.22
N ALA A 595 2.76 16.07 3.17
CA ALA A 595 1.80 15.19 3.85
C ALA A 595 0.68 16.01 4.51
N GLY A 596 -0.58 15.63 4.25
CA GLY A 596 -1.75 16.33 4.78
C GLY A 596 -2.12 17.65 4.09
N THR A 597 -1.46 18.01 2.99
CA THR A 597 -1.81 19.18 2.19
C THR A 597 -2.52 18.78 0.89
N PRO A 598 -3.28 19.71 0.23
CA PRO A 598 -3.85 19.45 -1.11
C PRO A 598 -2.80 19.11 -2.18
N PHE A 599 -1.52 19.38 -1.91
CA PHE A 599 -0.41 19.05 -2.80
C PHE A 599 0.09 17.61 -2.65
N SER A 600 -0.42 16.82 -1.71
CA SER A 600 -0.04 15.41 -1.52
C SER A 600 -0.32 14.55 -2.77
N SER A 601 -1.42 14.82 -3.50
CA SER A 601 -1.73 14.14 -4.77
C SER A 601 -0.69 14.44 -5.86
N ILE A 602 -0.18 15.66 -5.92
CA ILE A 602 0.90 16.07 -6.82
C ILE A 602 2.20 15.35 -6.41
N GLU A 603 2.52 15.31 -5.12
CA GLU A 603 3.68 14.61 -4.61
C GLU A 603 3.60 13.09 -4.89
N LYS A 604 2.43 12.46 -4.67
CA LYS A 604 2.21 11.05 -5.03
C LYS A 604 2.43 10.79 -6.52
N ALA A 605 1.97 11.70 -7.40
CA ALA A 605 2.20 11.64 -8.83
C ALA A 605 3.70 11.70 -9.16
N PHE A 606 4.46 12.59 -8.50
CA PHE A 606 5.91 12.69 -8.69
C PHE A 606 6.68 11.56 -8.02
N LYS A 607 6.29 11.07 -6.84
CA LYS A 607 6.90 9.89 -6.19
C LYS A 607 6.73 8.61 -7.00
N GLY A 608 5.61 8.51 -7.74
CA GLY A 608 5.43 7.42 -8.68
C GLY A 608 6.41 7.45 -9.87
N TRP A 609 7.16 8.51 -10.01
CA TRP A 609 8.15 8.73 -11.04
C TRP A 609 9.55 8.66 -10.43
N ASN A 610 10.09 7.48 -10.32
CA ASN A 610 11.42 7.29 -9.75
C ASN A 610 12.50 7.62 -10.79
N TRP A 611 13.08 8.82 -10.69
CA TRP A 611 14.10 9.33 -11.61
C TRP A 611 15.44 8.63 -11.47
N GLU A 612 15.69 8.03 -10.31
CA GLU A 612 16.99 7.46 -9.95
C GLU A 612 17.11 6.00 -10.38
N THR A 613 15.99 5.32 -10.66
CA THR A 613 16.03 3.91 -11.08
C THR A 613 16.34 3.75 -12.56
N SER A 614 16.93 2.62 -12.88
CA SER A 614 17.18 2.20 -14.27
C SER A 614 15.91 1.82 -15.06
N GLU A 615 14.76 1.79 -14.39
CA GLU A 615 13.48 1.45 -15.00
C GLU A 615 13.06 2.49 -16.04
N ARG A 616 12.90 2.06 -17.27
CA ARG A 616 12.55 2.94 -18.39
C ARG A 616 11.27 2.53 -19.10
N THR A 617 10.80 1.30 -18.85
CA THR A 617 9.61 0.74 -19.50
C THR A 617 8.73 0.09 -18.44
N PHE A 618 7.46 0.47 -18.44
CA PHE A 618 6.51 0.12 -17.41
C PHE A 618 5.31 -0.62 -17.96
N ALA A 619 4.96 -1.72 -17.32
CA ALA A 619 3.64 -2.33 -17.33
C ALA A 619 2.91 -1.86 -16.06
N ARG A 620 2.40 -0.63 -16.08
CA ARG A 620 1.72 0.01 -14.95
C ARG A 620 0.35 0.54 -15.39
N MET A 621 -0.61 0.48 -14.49
CA MET A 621 -1.94 1.06 -14.69
C MET A 621 -1.83 2.60 -14.87
N PRO A 622 -2.73 3.23 -15.66
CA PRO A 622 -2.65 4.67 -15.98
C PRO A 622 -2.62 5.58 -14.76
N TYR A 623 -3.44 5.26 -13.77
CA TYR A 623 -3.60 6.01 -12.54
C TYR A 623 -3.69 5.04 -11.36
N ILE A 624 -3.31 5.47 -10.17
CA ILE A 624 -3.83 4.92 -8.93
C ILE A 624 -5.11 5.73 -8.68
N TYR A 625 -6.25 5.11 -8.93
CA TYR A 625 -7.53 5.80 -8.81
C TYR A 625 -7.86 6.03 -7.35
N GLU A 626 -8.00 7.28 -6.95
CA GLU A 626 -8.67 7.63 -5.70
C GLU A 626 -10.18 7.69 -6.03
N ILE A 627 -10.84 6.55 -5.85
CA ILE A 627 -12.29 6.45 -6.06
C ILE A 627 -12.96 7.02 -4.83
N GLN A 628 -13.75 8.08 -5.02
CA GLN A 628 -14.55 8.69 -3.97
C GLN A 628 -15.85 7.89 -3.81
N LEU A 629 -16.03 7.33 -2.61
CA LEU A 629 -17.18 6.51 -2.20
C LEU A 629 -17.99 7.18 -1.10
#